data_b0141ec2112249a1cd2e1eb2920e6919
#
_entry.id   b0141ec2112249a1cd2e1eb2920e6919
#
_cell.length_a   1.000
_cell.length_b   1.000
_cell.length_c   1.000
_cell.angle_alpha   90.00
_cell.angle_beta   90.00
_cell.angle_gamma   90.00
#
_symmetry.space_group_name_H-M   'P 1'
#
loop_
_entity.id
_entity.type
_entity.pdbx_description
1 polymer ?
#
loop_
_entity_poly.entity_id
_entity_poly.type
_entity_poly.pdbx_seq_one_letter_code
_entity_poly.pdbx_strand_id
1 'polypeptide(L)'
;CGESGLFITKKRYAILVYDDEGTRRDIDGKPGKVKAMGLDLKRSDTPVFMQDFLSEVLLKVLQKGTEDEILDSITEFRTDFKSRPGHEKGSPKRANKIGHYQRLEQKQGKANMPGHVRASINWNTLKRMNSDKYSQEIVDGMKVIVCKLKQNPMGYTSVAYPVDELHLPEWFKDLPFDGDAMEETIIDNKLGNLIGPLNYDLQSTKQKNTFNNLFDFGGSE
;
A
#
# COMPACT_ATOMS: atom_id res chain seq x y z
N CYS A 1 -25.91 -19.17 6.54
CA CYS A 1 -25.19 -19.72 7.68
C CYS A 1 -23.71 -19.42 7.57
N GLY A 2 -23.09 -19.05 8.68
CA GLY A 2 -21.65 -18.80 8.79
C GLY A 2 -21.08 -19.56 9.97
N GLU A 3 -19.82 -19.99 9.89
CA GLU A 3 -19.16 -20.77 10.94
C GLU A 3 -18.16 -19.95 11.76
N SER A 4 -17.62 -18.90 11.20
CA SER A 4 -16.65 -18.05 11.90
C SER A 4 -16.80 -16.58 11.56
N GLY A 5 -16.48 -15.74 12.52
CA GLY A 5 -16.56 -14.30 12.37
C GLY A 5 -15.50 -13.56 13.17
N LEU A 6 -15.03 -12.44 12.64
CA LEU A 6 -14.21 -11.46 13.30
C LEU A 6 -15.06 -10.22 13.57
N PHE A 7 -15.26 -9.89 14.83
CA PHE A 7 -16.06 -8.74 15.27
C PHE A 7 -15.14 -7.75 15.99
N ILE A 8 -14.97 -6.57 15.44
CA ILE A 8 -14.12 -5.52 15.99
C ILE A 8 -14.97 -4.47 16.71
N THR A 9 -15.99 -3.95 16.03
CA THR A 9 -16.97 -3.02 16.57
C THR A 9 -18.34 -3.26 15.93
N LYS A 10 -19.38 -2.59 16.41
CA LYS A 10 -20.76 -2.69 15.88
C LYS A 10 -20.87 -2.54 14.35
N LYS A 11 -19.95 -1.78 13.71
CA LYS A 11 -19.95 -1.52 12.25
C LYS A 11 -18.72 -2.06 11.53
N ARG A 12 -17.89 -2.85 12.21
CA ARG A 12 -16.64 -3.39 11.65
C ARG A 12 -16.54 -4.87 11.98
N TYR A 13 -16.85 -5.71 11.00
CA TYR A 13 -16.81 -7.16 11.15
C TYR A 13 -16.58 -7.87 9.81
N ALA A 14 -16.18 -9.12 9.90
CA ALA A 14 -16.13 -10.05 8.78
C ALA A 14 -16.67 -11.40 9.19
N ILE A 15 -17.36 -12.08 8.29
CA ILE A 15 -17.95 -13.41 8.50
C ILE A 15 -17.65 -14.28 7.30
N LEU A 16 -17.26 -15.53 7.55
CA LEU A 16 -17.16 -16.56 6.53
C LEU A 16 -18.52 -17.23 6.38
N VAL A 17 -19.12 -17.09 5.22
CA VAL A 17 -20.49 -17.54 4.92
C VAL A 17 -20.44 -18.75 4.00
N TYR A 18 -21.04 -19.87 4.43
CA TYR A 18 -21.16 -21.08 3.63
C TYR A 18 -22.45 -21.12 2.81
N ASP A 19 -23.52 -20.58 3.36
CA ASP A 19 -24.82 -20.48 2.69
C ASP A 19 -25.31 -19.04 2.70
N ASP A 20 -25.53 -18.49 1.53
CA ASP A 20 -26.00 -17.13 1.30
C ASP A 20 -27.36 -17.19 0.61
N GLU A 21 -28.44 -17.07 1.38
CA GLU A 21 -29.83 -17.12 0.91
C GLU A 21 -30.17 -18.41 0.13
N GLY A 22 -29.77 -19.56 0.67
CA GLY A 22 -30.01 -20.88 0.05
C GLY A 22 -29.02 -21.26 -1.05
N THR A 23 -28.01 -20.40 -1.30
CA THR A 23 -26.95 -20.71 -2.25
C THR A 23 -25.68 -21.10 -1.51
N ARG A 24 -25.24 -22.36 -1.70
CA ARG A 24 -23.97 -22.83 -1.14
C ARG A 24 -22.79 -22.07 -1.72
N ARG A 25 -21.85 -21.68 -0.86
CA ARG A 25 -20.65 -20.88 -1.22
C ARG A 25 -19.34 -21.62 -0.95
N ASP A 26 -19.41 -22.79 -0.28
CA ASP A 26 -18.30 -23.66 0.08
C ASP A 26 -18.20 -24.90 -0.83
N ILE A 27 -18.57 -24.74 -2.10
CA ILE A 27 -18.51 -25.79 -3.12
C ILE A 27 -17.27 -25.63 -4.00
N ASP A 28 -16.91 -26.68 -4.72
CA ASP A 28 -15.76 -26.69 -5.65
C ASP A 28 -14.41 -26.34 -4.98
N GLY A 29 -14.21 -26.80 -3.74
CA GLY A 29 -12.97 -26.54 -2.98
C GLY A 29 -12.82 -25.12 -2.45
N LYS A 30 -13.86 -24.30 -2.56
CA LYS A 30 -13.87 -22.92 -2.01
C LYS A 30 -14.17 -22.95 -0.52
N PRO A 31 -13.50 -22.08 0.28
CA PRO A 31 -13.69 -22.05 1.73
C PRO A 31 -15.00 -21.36 2.18
N GLY A 32 -15.81 -20.89 1.25
CA GLY A 32 -16.98 -20.05 1.50
C GLY A 32 -16.79 -18.62 0.95
N LYS A 33 -17.73 -17.74 1.26
CA LYS A 33 -17.70 -16.33 0.87
C LYS A 33 -17.45 -15.44 2.09
N VAL A 34 -16.45 -14.60 2.01
CA VAL A 34 -16.21 -13.57 3.03
C VAL A 34 -17.17 -12.41 2.82
N LYS A 35 -17.99 -12.12 3.83
CA LYS A 35 -18.76 -10.87 3.96
C LYS A 35 -18.10 -9.99 5.00
N ALA A 36 -17.69 -8.79 4.62
CA ALA A 36 -17.04 -7.83 5.50
C ALA A 36 -17.76 -6.47 5.46
N MET A 37 -17.82 -5.80 6.60
CA MET A 37 -18.36 -4.46 6.75
C MET A 37 -17.38 -3.59 7.54
N GLY A 38 -17.17 -2.36 7.06
CA GLY A 38 -16.31 -1.38 7.73
C GLY A 38 -14.82 -1.71 7.76
N LEU A 39 -14.38 -2.73 7.02
CA LEU A 39 -12.98 -3.12 6.88
C LEU A 39 -12.44 -2.61 5.54
N ASP A 40 -11.25 -2.03 5.58
CA ASP A 40 -10.63 -1.34 4.44
C ASP A 40 -9.95 -2.32 3.45
N LEU A 41 -10.64 -3.42 3.08
CA LEU A 41 -10.08 -4.46 2.22
C LEU A 41 -9.91 -4.04 0.77
N LYS A 42 -10.74 -3.12 0.28
CA LYS A 42 -10.80 -2.71 -1.14
C LYS A 42 -10.83 -1.20 -1.32
N ARG A 43 -10.14 -0.47 -0.47
CA ARG A 43 -10.04 0.99 -0.63
C ARG A 43 -9.22 1.35 -1.86
N SER A 44 -9.65 2.38 -2.58
CA SER A 44 -8.97 2.86 -3.78
C SER A 44 -7.57 3.42 -3.53
N ASP A 45 -7.24 3.78 -2.27
CA ASP A 45 -5.93 4.26 -1.84
C ASP A 45 -4.98 3.15 -1.36
N THR A 46 -5.39 1.90 -1.47
CA THR A 46 -4.58 0.73 -1.13
C THR A 46 -4.16 0.01 -2.43
N PRO A 47 -2.87 -0.29 -2.64
CA PRO A 47 -2.42 -1.05 -3.80
C PRO A 47 -3.14 -2.40 -3.92
N VAL A 48 -3.39 -2.86 -5.16
CA VAL A 48 -4.12 -4.12 -5.40
C VAL A 48 -3.43 -5.30 -4.73
N PHE A 49 -2.10 -5.40 -4.81
CA PHE A 49 -1.35 -6.47 -4.16
C PHE A 49 -1.55 -6.49 -2.63
N MET A 50 -1.71 -5.32 -2.01
CA MET A 50 -2.00 -5.22 -0.58
C MET A 50 -3.46 -5.55 -0.27
N GLN A 51 -4.40 -5.18 -1.13
CA GLN A 51 -5.80 -5.58 -1.00
C GLN A 51 -5.94 -7.10 -1.02
N ASP A 52 -5.27 -7.76 -1.95
CA ASP A 52 -5.27 -9.22 -2.08
C ASP A 52 -4.66 -9.88 -0.84
N PHE A 53 -3.56 -9.35 -0.34
CA PHE A 53 -2.93 -9.85 0.87
C PHE A 53 -3.80 -9.66 2.13
N LEU A 54 -4.42 -8.51 2.30
CA LEU A 54 -5.36 -8.27 3.41
C LEU A 54 -6.54 -9.24 3.37
N SER A 55 -7.06 -9.53 2.20
CA SER A 55 -8.14 -10.51 2.00
C SER A 55 -7.67 -11.93 2.33
N GLU A 56 -6.46 -12.29 1.96
CA GLU A 56 -5.85 -13.58 2.31
C GLU A 56 -5.65 -13.74 3.81
N VAL A 57 -5.11 -12.73 4.48
CA VAL A 57 -4.93 -12.72 5.95
C VAL A 57 -6.27 -12.86 6.65
N LEU A 58 -7.27 -12.09 6.24
CA LEU A 58 -8.62 -12.17 6.81
C LEU A 58 -9.22 -13.55 6.64
N LEU A 59 -9.08 -14.17 5.47
CA LEU A 59 -9.57 -15.54 5.24
C LEU A 59 -8.89 -16.53 6.16
N LYS A 60 -7.57 -16.45 6.34
CA LYS A 60 -6.83 -17.31 7.29
C LYS A 60 -7.32 -17.15 8.73
N VAL A 61 -7.59 -15.93 9.17
CA VAL A 61 -8.17 -15.65 10.49
C VAL A 61 -9.55 -16.30 10.62
N LEU A 62 -10.42 -16.14 9.62
CA LEU A 62 -11.77 -16.71 9.63
C LEU A 62 -11.78 -18.25 9.55
N GLN A 63 -10.78 -18.85 8.93
CA GLN A 63 -10.55 -20.29 8.90
C GLN A 63 -9.86 -20.83 10.17
N LYS A 64 -9.72 -19.99 11.20
CA LYS A 64 -9.07 -20.33 12.49
C LYS A 64 -7.60 -20.76 12.33
N GLY A 65 -6.89 -20.16 11.39
CA GLY A 65 -5.44 -20.28 11.25
C GLY A 65 -4.73 -19.85 12.54
N THR A 66 -3.62 -20.47 12.85
CA THR A 66 -2.83 -20.14 14.04
C THR A 66 -2.14 -18.78 13.89
N GLU A 67 -1.83 -18.14 15.01
CA GLU A 67 -1.03 -16.89 15.02
C GLU A 67 0.27 -17.06 14.25
N ASP A 68 0.99 -18.17 14.47
CA ASP A 68 2.27 -18.44 13.80
C ASP A 68 2.13 -18.54 12.28
N GLU A 69 1.10 -19.22 11.79
CA GLU A 69 0.83 -19.30 10.34
C GLU A 69 0.57 -17.92 9.72
N ILE A 70 -0.20 -17.08 10.41
CA ILE A 70 -0.52 -15.72 9.96
C ILE A 70 0.72 -14.84 10.01
N LEU A 71 1.50 -14.88 11.09
CA LEU A 71 2.74 -14.11 11.21
C LEU A 71 3.79 -14.54 10.19
N ASP A 72 3.89 -15.83 9.87
CA ASP A 72 4.79 -16.33 8.83
C ASP A 72 4.39 -15.79 7.44
N SER A 73 3.09 -15.74 7.13
CA SER A 73 2.58 -15.13 5.89
C SER A 73 2.91 -13.64 5.81
N ILE A 74 2.82 -12.91 6.92
CA ILE A 74 3.16 -11.49 6.98
C ILE A 74 4.67 -11.31 6.78
N THR A 75 5.50 -12.14 7.39
CA THR A 75 6.96 -12.09 7.22
C THR A 75 7.36 -12.31 5.77
N GLU A 76 6.77 -13.29 5.11
CA GLU A 76 7.00 -13.60 3.70
C GLU A 76 6.57 -12.42 2.79
N PHE A 77 5.41 -11.84 3.08
CA PHE A 77 4.92 -10.67 2.34
C PHE A 77 5.83 -9.44 2.51
N ARG A 78 6.38 -9.20 3.71
CA ARG A 78 7.36 -8.13 3.94
C ARG A 78 8.65 -8.36 3.16
N THR A 79 9.12 -9.59 3.07
CA THR A 79 10.29 -9.95 2.27
C THR A 79 10.06 -9.66 0.78
N ASP A 80 8.92 -10.06 0.25
CA ASP A 80 8.52 -9.74 -1.13
C ASP A 80 8.41 -8.22 -1.36
N PHE A 81 7.78 -7.50 -0.44
CA PHE A 81 7.65 -6.04 -0.52
C PHE A 81 9.01 -5.35 -0.54
N LYS A 82 9.95 -5.77 0.30
CA LYS A 82 11.31 -5.20 0.35
C LYS A 82 12.10 -5.43 -0.93
N SER A 83 11.84 -6.53 -1.63
CA SER A 83 12.50 -6.85 -2.90
C SER A 83 11.98 -6.00 -4.08
N ARG A 84 10.84 -5.36 -3.95
CA ARG A 84 10.27 -4.52 -5.00
C ARG A 84 11.10 -3.25 -5.21
N PRO A 85 11.20 -2.75 -6.46
CA PRO A 85 11.75 -1.43 -6.71
C PRO A 85 11.02 -0.34 -5.92
N GLY A 86 11.72 0.71 -5.52
CA GLY A 86 11.13 1.78 -4.69
C GLY A 86 9.89 2.43 -5.28
N HIS A 87 9.84 2.63 -6.59
CA HIS A 87 8.69 3.21 -7.27
C HIS A 87 7.45 2.29 -7.30
N GLU A 88 7.60 0.99 -7.05
CA GLU A 88 6.48 0.05 -6.95
C GLU A 88 5.89 -0.07 -5.54
N LYS A 89 6.43 0.67 -4.58
CA LYS A 89 6.01 0.66 -3.16
C LYS A 89 5.05 1.78 -2.79
N GLY A 90 4.59 2.56 -3.75
CA GLY A 90 3.70 3.70 -3.51
C GLY A 90 2.24 3.34 -3.36
N SER A 91 1.45 4.32 -2.98
CA SER A 91 0.00 4.21 -2.78
C SER A 91 -0.78 4.94 -3.87
N PRO A 92 -1.87 4.32 -4.39
CA PRO A 92 -2.74 4.98 -5.35
C PRO A 92 -3.46 6.18 -4.74
N LYS A 93 -3.51 7.27 -5.47
CA LYS A 93 -4.29 8.48 -5.15
C LYS A 93 -4.85 9.09 -6.43
N ARG A 94 -5.78 10.02 -6.28
CA ARG A 94 -6.27 10.84 -7.38
C ARG A 94 -5.77 12.26 -7.21
N ALA A 95 -5.09 12.78 -8.23
CA ALA A 95 -4.61 14.15 -8.26
C ALA A 95 -5.78 15.11 -8.51
N ASN A 96 -6.04 16.01 -7.58
CA ASN A 96 -7.11 17.01 -7.68
C ASN A 96 -6.60 18.39 -7.27
N LYS A 97 -7.13 19.44 -7.90
CA LYS A 97 -6.84 20.82 -7.57
C LYS A 97 -5.36 21.24 -7.72
N ILE A 98 -4.60 20.57 -8.59
CA ILE A 98 -3.19 20.90 -8.84
C ILE A 98 -3.03 22.35 -9.26
N GLY A 99 -3.76 22.79 -10.28
CA GLY A 99 -3.72 24.16 -10.76
C GLY A 99 -4.16 25.21 -9.73
N HIS A 100 -5.10 24.85 -8.85
CA HIS A 100 -5.52 25.73 -7.74
C HIS A 100 -4.36 25.97 -6.77
N TYR A 101 -3.69 24.93 -6.30
CA TYR A 101 -2.58 25.06 -5.36
C TYR A 101 -1.33 25.69 -5.98
N GLN A 102 -1.06 25.44 -7.26
CA GLN A 102 0.03 26.10 -7.98
C GLN A 102 -0.19 27.63 -8.07
N ARG A 103 -1.42 28.05 -8.41
CA ARG A 103 -1.76 29.50 -8.41
C ARG A 103 -1.69 30.12 -7.01
N LEU A 104 -2.09 29.35 -6.00
CA LEU A 104 -2.02 29.82 -4.62
C LEU A 104 -0.56 30.05 -4.19
N GLU A 105 0.34 29.15 -4.52
CA GLU A 105 1.78 29.30 -4.25
C GLU A 105 2.42 30.48 -4.99
N GLN A 106 2.00 30.71 -6.23
CA GLN A 106 2.47 31.89 -6.99
C GLN A 106 2.07 33.21 -6.34
N LYS A 107 0.91 33.26 -5.69
CA LYS A 107 0.39 34.48 -5.05
C LYS A 107 0.96 34.75 -3.67
N GLN A 108 1.15 33.72 -2.85
CA GLN A 108 1.44 33.87 -1.43
C GLN A 108 2.65 33.07 -0.93
N GLY A 109 3.43 32.46 -1.83
CA GLY A 109 4.51 31.56 -1.46
C GLY A 109 4.00 30.16 -1.09
N LYS A 110 4.73 29.44 -0.22
CA LYS A 110 4.44 28.04 0.12
C LYS A 110 2.99 27.89 0.62
N ALA A 111 2.19 27.10 -0.09
CA ALA A 111 0.82 26.75 0.28
C ALA A 111 0.76 25.44 1.05
N ASN A 112 -0.14 25.36 2.04
CA ASN A 112 -0.49 24.12 2.66
C ASN A 112 -1.42 23.32 1.73
N MET A 113 -1.03 22.13 1.35
CA MET A 113 -1.78 21.29 0.42
C MET A 113 -1.70 19.81 0.81
N PRO A 114 -2.65 18.96 0.36
CA PRO A 114 -2.58 17.52 0.56
C PRO A 114 -1.28 16.93 -0.01
N GLY A 115 -0.71 15.94 0.69
CA GLY A 115 0.57 15.34 0.31
C GLY A 115 0.61 14.76 -1.10
N HIS A 116 -0.49 14.17 -1.57
CA HIS A 116 -0.57 13.63 -2.94
C HIS A 116 -0.61 14.72 -4.03
N VAL A 117 -1.13 15.91 -3.71
CA VAL A 117 -1.06 17.06 -4.62
C VAL A 117 0.36 17.58 -4.70
N ARG A 118 1.02 17.73 -3.56
CA ARG A 118 2.44 18.09 -3.50
C ARG A 118 3.31 17.11 -4.28
N ALA A 119 3.11 15.83 -4.10
CA ALA A 119 3.82 14.78 -4.81
C ALA A 119 3.64 14.87 -6.34
N SER A 120 2.43 15.20 -6.78
CA SER A 120 2.11 15.38 -8.21
C SER A 120 2.78 16.61 -8.79
N ILE A 121 2.81 17.72 -8.06
CA ILE A 121 3.53 18.94 -8.47
C ILE A 121 5.05 18.66 -8.53
N ASN A 122 5.58 17.88 -7.60
CA ASN A 122 6.99 17.49 -7.60
C ASN A 122 7.36 16.68 -8.85
N TRP A 123 6.52 15.75 -9.28
CA TRP A 123 6.70 15.05 -10.56
C TRP A 123 6.79 16.03 -11.74
N ASN A 124 5.82 16.93 -11.86
CA ASN A 124 5.78 17.90 -12.95
C ASN A 124 7.02 18.81 -12.96
N THR A 125 7.50 19.18 -11.78
CA THR A 125 8.71 19.99 -11.63
C THR A 125 9.96 19.21 -12.03
N LEU A 126 10.12 17.98 -11.53
CA LEU A 126 11.26 17.12 -11.86
C LEU A 126 11.30 16.76 -13.34
N LYS A 127 10.14 16.50 -13.94
CA LYS A 127 10.01 16.27 -15.38
C LYS A 127 10.58 17.44 -16.18
N ARG A 128 10.25 18.68 -15.81
CA ARG A 128 10.80 19.89 -16.45
C ARG A 128 12.29 20.06 -16.19
N MET A 129 12.74 19.83 -14.96
CA MET A 129 14.16 19.93 -14.60
C MET A 129 15.05 18.95 -15.37
N ASN A 130 14.52 17.76 -15.68
CA ASN A 130 15.20 16.74 -16.47
C ASN A 130 14.96 16.88 -17.99
N SER A 131 14.32 17.94 -18.43
CA SER A 131 13.98 18.17 -19.85
C SER A 131 13.22 16.99 -20.49
N ASP A 132 12.44 16.28 -19.70
CA ASP A 132 11.66 15.13 -20.13
C ASP A 132 10.41 15.60 -20.88
N LYS A 133 10.40 15.45 -22.19
CA LYS A 133 9.30 15.81 -23.08
C LYS A 133 8.35 14.65 -23.38
N TYR A 134 8.69 13.44 -22.96
CA TYR A 134 7.99 12.21 -23.31
C TYR A 134 6.99 11.75 -22.24
N SER A 135 7.34 11.89 -20.96
CA SER A 135 6.47 11.52 -19.87
C SER A 135 5.25 12.44 -19.76
N GLN A 136 4.13 11.90 -19.31
CA GLN A 136 2.91 12.66 -19.09
C GLN A 136 3.07 13.67 -17.96
N GLU A 137 2.50 14.84 -18.11
CA GLU A 137 2.30 15.79 -17.01
C GLU A 137 1.07 15.35 -16.20
N ILE A 138 1.17 15.41 -14.86
CA ILE A 138 0.03 15.12 -14.00
C ILE A 138 -0.90 16.33 -13.98
N VAL A 139 -2.15 16.10 -14.35
CA VAL A 139 -3.23 17.09 -14.33
C VAL A 139 -4.38 16.65 -13.43
N ASP A 140 -5.30 17.55 -13.13
CA ASP A 140 -6.45 17.28 -12.28
C ASP A 140 -7.27 16.07 -12.79
N GLY A 141 -7.65 15.20 -11.86
CA GLY A 141 -8.45 14.01 -12.12
C GLY A 141 -7.64 12.75 -12.45
N MET A 142 -6.35 12.85 -12.71
CA MET A 142 -5.50 11.69 -13.00
C MET A 142 -5.30 10.81 -11.77
N LYS A 143 -5.28 9.51 -12.00
CA LYS A 143 -4.83 8.53 -10.99
C LYS A 143 -3.30 8.52 -10.97
N VAL A 144 -2.75 8.56 -9.78
CA VAL A 144 -1.30 8.59 -9.55
C VAL A 144 -0.91 7.58 -8.47
N ILE A 145 0.36 7.19 -8.49
CA ILE A 145 0.99 6.44 -7.41
C ILE A 145 1.90 7.40 -6.65
N VAL A 146 1.70 7.52 -5.35
CA VAL A 146 2.49 8.40 -4.47
C VAL A 146 3.53 7.59 -3.73
N CYS A 147 4.80 7.96 -3.90
CA CYS A 147 5.94 7.37 -3.23
C CYS A 147 6.56 8.35 -2.22
N LYS A 148 7.02 7.83 -1.10
CA LYS A 148 7.78 8.60 -0.12
C LYS A 148 9.25 8.61 -0.47
N LEU A 149 9.92 9.74 -0.20
CA LEU A 149 11.35 9.94 -0.45
C LEU A 149 12.12 10.10 0.87
N LYS A 150 13.32 9.55 0.90
CA LYS A 150 14.32 9.87 1.91
C LYS A 150 14.79 11.31 1.76
N GLN A 151 15.48 11.83 2.75
CA GLN A 151 16.12 13.14 2.69
C GLN A 151 16.95 13.27 1.41
N ASN A 152 16.77 14.38 0.71
CA ASN A 152 17.42 14.64 -0.57
C ASN A 152 17.69 16.14 -0.73
N PRO A 153 18.60 16.54 -1.65
CA PRO A 153 18.96 17.95 -1.83
C PRO A 153 17.81 18.88 -2.24
N MET A 154 16.77 18.34 -2.88
CA MET A 154 15.59 19.10 -3.30
C MET A 154 14.64 19.40 -2.14
N GLY A 155 14.78 18.72 -1.01
CA GLY A 155 13.85 18.82 0.13
C GLY A 155 12.47 18.22 -0.13
N TYR A 156 12.31 17.37 -1.14
CA TYR A 156 11.05 16.67 -1.43
C TYR A 156 10.87 15.47 -0.50
N THR A 157 9.69 15.36 0.12
CA THR A 157 9.34 14.24 0.98
C THR A 157 8.54 13.16 0.24
N SER A 158 8.02 13.49 -0.93
CA SER A 158 7.21 12.59 -1.75
C SER A 158 7.26 12.99 -3.22
N VAL A 159 6.96 12.04 -4.08
CA VAL A 159 6.78 12.23 -5.51
C VAL A 159 5.69 11.27 -6.00
N ALA A 160 4.90 11.70 -6.96
CA ALA A 160 3.92 10.83 -7.61
C ALA A 160 4.30 10.57 -9.07
N TYR A 161 3.70 9.55 -9.67
CA TYR A 161 3.75 9.33 -11.11
C TYR A 161 2.38 8.90 -11.62
N PRO A 162 2.05 9.18 -12.91
CA PRO A 162 0.79 8.72 -13.48
C PRO A 162 0.69 7.20 -13.51
N VAL A 163 -0.43 6.64 -13.10
CA VAL A 163 -0.66 5.17 -13.15
C VAL A 163 -0.51 4.64 -14.59
N ASP A 164 -0.89 5.43 -15.58
CA ASP A 164 -0.83 5.07 -17.00
C ASP A 164 0.55 5.22 -17.63
N GLU A 165 1.55 5.69 -16.88
CA GLU A 165 2.92 5.79 -17.37
C GLU A 165 3.59 4.41 -17.37
N LEU A 166 3.59 3.75 -18.53
CA LEU A 166 4.10 2.38 -18.70
C LEU A 166 5.63 2.30 -18.64
N HIS A 167 6.31 3.36 -19.06
CA HIS A 167 7.77 3.44 -19.11
C HIS A 167 8.26 4.62 -18.28
N LEU A 168 8.48 4.37 -17.00
CA LEU A 168 9.04 5.38 -16.10
C LEU A 168 10.46 5.74 -16.53
N PRO A 169 10.79 7.05 -16.61
CA PRO A 169 12.12 7.50 -16.98
C PRO A 169 13.16 7.13 -15.91
N GLU A 170 14.41 6.96 -16.33
CA GLU A 170 15.51 6.60 -15.42
C GLU A 170 15.72 7.65 -14.33
N TRP A 171 15.57 8.95 -14.63
CA TRP A 171 15.68 10.00 -13.62
C TRP A 171 14.69 9.82 -12.46
N PHE A 172 13.51 9.23 -12.73
CA PHE A 172 12.51 8.92 -11.70
C PHE A 172 12.89 7.69 -10.91
N LYS A 173 13.29 6.61 -11.59
CA LYS A 173 13.70 5.35 -10.94
C LYS A 173 14.90 5.52 -10.02
N ASP A 174 15.77 6.49 -10.30
CA ASP A 174 16.97 6.80 -9.51
C ASP A 174 16.70 7.68 -8.29
N LEU A 175 15.46 8.09 -8.05
CA LEU A 175 15.11 8.89 -6.88
C LEU A 175 15.30 8.09 -5.58
N PRO A 176 15.63 8.78 -4.46
CA PRO A 176 15.88 8.12 -3.17
C PRO A 176 14.57 7.72 -2.48
N PHE A 177 13.94 6.65 -2.93
CA PHE A 177 12.70 6.16 -2.34
C PHE A 177 12.90 5.66 -0.91
N ASP A 178 11.96 6.01 -0.03
CA ASP A 178 11.93 5.56 1.36
C ASP A 178 11.05 4.32 1.49
N GLY A 179 11.67 3.16 1.24
CA GLY A 179 10.98 1.87 1.31
C GLY A 179 10.45 1.54 2.69
N ASP A 180 11.17 1.92 3.76
CA ASP A 180 10.74 1.66 5.15
C ASP A 180 9.52 2.49 5.52
N ALA A 181 9.48 3.76 5.14
CA ALA A 181 8.32 4.61 5.38
C ALA A 181 7.08 4.15 4.58
N MET A 182 7.27 3.65 3.36
CA MET A 182 6.17 3.09 2.56
C MET A 182 5.70 1.74 3.12
N GLU A 183 6.59 0.89 3.62
CA GLU A 183 6.24 -0.35 4.32
C GLU A 183 5.36 -0.07 5.54
N GLU A 184 5.73 0.89 6.36
CA GLU A 184 4.93 1.31 7.52
C GLU A 184 3.52 1.76 7.11
N THR A 185 3.42 2.61 6.10
CA THR A 185 2.13 3.13 5.63
C THR A 185 1.26 2.05 5.01
N ILE A 186 1.82 1.19 4.17
CA ILE A 186 1.07 0.20 3.39
C ILE A 186 0.84 -1.08 4.19
N ILE A 187 1.84 -1.59 4.89
CA ILE A 187 1.73 -2.86 5.60
C ILE A 187 1.30 -2.64 7.05
N ASP A 188 2.08 -1.93 7.85
CA ASP A 188 1.83 -1.85 9.30
C ASP A 188 0.49 -1.20 9.63
N ASN A 189 0.18 -0.07 9.02
CA ASN A 189 -1.07 0.62 9.29
C ASN A 189 -2.30 -0.18 8.83
N LYS A 190 -2.23 -0.80 7.67
CA LYS A 190 -3.36 -1.58 7.13
C LYS A 190 -3.57 -2.88 7.89
N LEU A 191 -2.51 -3.60 8.23
CA LEU A 191 -2.60 -4.79 9.06
C LEU A 191 -3.06 -4.46 10.48
N GLY A 192 -2.53 -3.39 11.09
CA GLY A 192 -2.96 -2.95 12.40
C GLY A 192 -4.45 -2.63 12.46
N ASN A 193 -5.01 -2.01 11.43
CA ASN A 193 -6.44 -1.76 11.33
C ASN A 193 -7.28 -3.03 11.16
N LEU A 194 -6.75 -4.06 10.52
CA LEU A 194 -7.47 -5.31 10.25
C LEU A 194 -7.40 -6.29 11.42
N ILE A 195 -6.20 -6.58 11.91
CA ILE A 195 -5.94 -7.64 12.89
C ILE A 195 -5.38 -7.14 14.23
N GLY A 196 -5.23 -5.83 14.41
CA GLY A 196 -4.80 -5.25 15.69
C GLY A 196 -5.58 -5.75 16.92
N PRO A 197 -6.92 -5.89 16.85
CA PRO A 197 -7.72 -6.45 17.95
C PRO A 197 -7.38 -7.88 18.36
N LEU A 198 -6.71 -8.67 17.51
CA LEU A 198 -6.25 -10.01 17.82
C LEU A 198 -5.00 -10.03 18.68
N ASN A 199 -4.34 -8.88 18.88
CA ASN A 199 -3.12 -8.71 19.67
C ASN A 199 -1.96 -9.63 19.24
N TYR A 200 -1.84 -9.91 17.94
CA TYR A 200 -0.70 -10.63 17.40
C TYR A 200 0.58 -9.81 17.49
N ASP A 201 1.72 -10.46 17.67
CA ASP A 201 3.03 -9.83 17.71
C ASP A 201 3.52 -9.48 16.29
N LEU A 202 3.01 -8.38 15.73
CA LEU A 202 3.39 -7.91 14.39
C LEU A 202 4.85 -7.44 14.31
N GLN A 203 5.46 -7.05 15.42
CA GLN A 203 6.87 -6.66 15.45
C GLN A 203 7.81 -7.84 15.18
N SER A 204 7.43 -9.05 15.58
CA SER A 204 8.22 -10.27 15.30
C SER A 204 8.41 -10.52 13.81
N THR A 205 7.47 -10.10 12.97
CA THR A 205 7.55 -10.23 11.51
C THR A 205 8.65 -9.33 10.90
N LYS A 206 8.91 -8.18 11.49
CA LYS A 206 10.00 -7.28 11.10
C LYS A 206 11.36 -7.84 11.51
N GLN A 207 11.48 -8.40 12.71
CA GLN A 207 12.72 -8.97 13.24
C GLN A 207 13.19 -10.18 12.44
N LYS A 208 12.28 -11.13 12.15
CA LYS A 208 12.57 -12.31 11.31
C LYS A 208 13.09 -11.90 9.94
N ASN A 209 12.52 -10.85 9.36
CA ASN A 209 12.92 -10.35 8.05
C ASN A 209 14.35 -9.75 8.07
N THR A 210 14.75 -9.11 9.14
CA THR A 210 16.10 -8.58 9.32
C THR A 210 17.14 -9.71 9.39
N PHE A 211 16.80 -10.81 10.08
CA PHE A 211 17.67 -11.98 10.17
C PHE A 211 17.84 -12.68 8.82
N ASN A 212 16.77 -12.89 8.06
CA ASN A 212 16.86 -13.51 6.74
C ASN A 212 17.74 -12.70 5.78
N ASN A 213 17.65 -11.37 5.80
CA ASN A 213 18.50 -10.51 4.99
C ASN A 213 19.99 -10.56 5.37
N LEU A 214 20.31 -10.85 6.65
CA LEU A 214 21.70 -11.01 7.10
C LEU A 214 22.34 -12.31 6.59
N PHE A 215 21.55 -13.36 6.40
CA PHE A 215 22.05 -14.64 5.89
C PHE A 215 22.16 -14.70 4.36
N ASP A 216 21.34 -13.93 3.63
CA ASP A 216 21.42 -13.85 2.16
C ASP A 216 22.67 -13.11 1.65
N PHE A 217 23.34 -12.31 2.47
CA PHE A 217 24.61 -11.67 2.14
C PHE A 217 25.86 -12.55 2.39
N GLY A 218 25.69 -13.74 2.96
CA GLY A 218 26.78 -14.67 3.29
C GLY A 218 27.05 -15.79 2.29
N GLY A 219 26.38 -15.81 1.15
CA GLY A 219 26.42 -16.91 0.17
C GLY A 219 26.95 -16.51 -1.21
N SER A 220 28.10 -15.84 -1.28
CA SER A 220 28.86 -15.70 -2.53
C SER A 220 30.36 -15.71 -2.25
N GLU A 221 30.91 -16.90 -2.10
CA GLU A 221 32.29 -17.24 -2.45
C GLU A 221 32.29 -18.35 -3.50
#